data_876057754a7d9433d1117e0314ffeed3
#
_entry.id   876057754a7d9433d1117e0314ffeed3
#
_cell.length_a   1.000
_cell.length_b   1.000
_cell.length_c   1.000
_cell.angle_alpha   90.00
_cell.angle_beta   90.00
_cell.angle_gamma   90.00
#
_symmetry.space_group_name_H-M   'P 1'
#
loop_
_entity.id
_entity.type
_entity.pdbx_description
1 polymer ?
#
loop_
_entity_poly.entity_id
_entity_poly.type
_entity_poly.pdbx_seq_one_letter_code
_entity_poly.pdbx_strand_id
1 'polypeptide(L)'
;MFFETIRVNDIIDYIGRKNVVIIDLREKEEYLAGHIPTAVNIPYEDLEDNKGVLSRNNLLILYCDRGHISLMAARDLIKDGYNIKSLYGGFRVYRGKIERGY
;
A
#
# COMPACT_ATOMS: atom_id res chain seq x y z
N MET A 1 -9.05 16.18 -8.04
CA MET A 1 -7.94 15.24 -7.84
C MET A 1 -8.46 13.83 -7.67
N PHE A 2 -7.82 12.91 -8.31
CA PHE A 2 -8.21 11.50 -8.18
C PHE A 2 -6.97 10.63 -8.22
N PHE A 3 -7.14 9.38 -7.84
CA PHE A 3 -6.11 8.36 -7.92
C PHE A 3 -6.73 7.11 -8.53
N GLU A 4 -5.87 6.22 -9.04
CA GLU A 4 -6.33 4.99 -9.64
C GLU A 4 -6.33 3.86 -8.61
N THR A 5 -7.22 2.89 -8.82
CA THR A 5 -7.15 1.62 -8.12
C THR A 5 -6.52 0.60 -9.05
N ILE A 6 -5.87 -0.41 -8.46
CA ILE A 6 -5.36 -1.53 -9.24
C ILE A 6 -5.95 -2.82 -8.69
N ARG A 7 -6.09 -3.80 -9.55
CA ARG A 7 -6.62 -5.11 -9.18
C ARG A 7 -5.52 -5.99 -8.62
N VAL A 8 -5.90 -6.93 -7.76
CA VAL A 8 -4.92 -7.83 -7.13
C VAL A 8 -4.12 -8.63 -8.16
N ASN A 9 -4.73 -8.97 -9.30
CA ASN A 9 -4.01 -9.71 -10.33
C ASN A 9 -2.93 -8.86 -11.01
N ASP A 10 -3.04 -7.55 -10.94
CA ASP A 10 -2.10 -6.64 -11.60
C ASP A 10 -0.97 -6.21 -10.68
N ILE A 11 -1.10 -6.41 -9.35
CA ILE A 11 -0.09 -5.97 -8.40
C ILE A 11 1.26 -6.64 -8.64
N ILE A 12 1.26 -7.86 -9.16
CA ILE A 12 2.48 -8.60 -9.40
C ILE A 12 3.42 -7.85 -10.36
N ASP A 13 2.86 -7.04 -11.24
CA ASP A 13 3.66 -6.27 -12.19
C ASP A 13 4.43 -5.13 -11.53
N TYR A 14 4.08 -4.81 -10.28
CA TYR A 14 4.70 -3.71 -9.53
C TYR A 14 5.65 -4.20 -8.45
N ILE A 15 5.55 -5.45 -8.05
CA ILE A 15 6.39 -6.00 -6.97
C ILE A 15 7.86 -5.95 -7.39
N GLY A 16 8.68 -5.32 -6.57
CA GLY A 16 10.12 -5.25 -6.81
C GLY A 16 10.55 -4.22 -7.82
N ARG A 17 9.63 -3.44 -8.39
CA ARG A 17 10.01 -2.39 -9.34
C ARG A 17 10.70 -1.24 -8.64
N LYS A 18 11.71 -0.71 -9.31
CA LYS A 18 12.38 0.50 -8.90
C LYS A 18 11.37 1.67 -8.90
N ASN A 19 11.46 2.52 -7.90
CA ASN A 19 10.59 3.69 -7.76
C ASN A 19 9.13 3.35 -7.47
N VAL A 20 8.85 2.12 -7.04
CA VAL A 20 7.54 1.71 -6.57
C VAL A 20 7.68 1.25 -5.12
N VAL A 21 6.83 1.77 -4.24
CA VAL A 21 6.79 1.35 -2.84
C VAL A 21 5.39 0.87 -2.54
N ILE A 22 5.27 -0.38 -2.09
CA ILE A 22 3.99 -0.95 -1.68
C ILE A 22 3.89 -0.78 -0.17
N ILE A 23 2.80 -0.18 0.30
CA ILE A 23 2.62 0.16 1.70
C ILE A 23 1.43 -0.61 2.25
N ASP A 24 1.70 -1.43 3.27
CA ASP A 24 0.68 -2.18 4.00
C ASP A 24 0.22 -1.32 5.17
N LEU A 25 -1.06 -0.94 5.16
CA LEU A 25 -1.64 -0.05 6.17
C LEU A 25 -2.28 -0.81 7.33
N ARG A 26 -2.14 -2.14 7.35
CA ARG A 26 -2.72 -2.97 8.41
C ARG A 26 -1.87 -2.88 9.68
N GLU A 27 -2.39 -3.47 10.76
CA GLU A 27 -1.64 -3.56 12.00
C GLU A 27 -0.38 -4.39 11.81
N LYS A 28 0.63 -4.11 12.62
CA LYS A 28 1.93 -4.78 12.52
C LYS A 28 1.81 -6.30 12.61
N GLU A 29 0.96 -6.79 13.49
CA GLU A 29 0.78 -8.23 13.68
C GLU A 29 0.23 -8.90 12.44
N GLU A 30 -0.68 -8.23 11.75
CA GLU A 30 -1.23 -8.73 10.49
C GLU A 30 -0.16 -8.75 9.41
N TYR A 31 0.62 -7.70 9.32
CA TYR A 31 1.71 -7.61 8.36
C TYR A 31 2.72 -8.74 8.57
N LEU A 32 3.13 -8.96 9.83
CA LEU A 32 4.12 -10.00 10.13
C LEU A 32 3.59 -11.39 9.83
N ALA A 33 2.28 -11.62 9.97
CA ALA A 33 1.66 -12.91 9.68
C ALA A 33 1.63 -13.21 8.18
N GLY A 34 1.67 -12.19 7.34
CA GLY A 34 1.70 -12.38 5.89
C GLY A 34 1.42 -11.08 5.18
N HIS A 35 2.25 -10.74 4.19
CA HIS A 35 2.10 -9.50 3.43
C HIS A 35 2.57 -9.70 1.99
N ILE A 36 2.21 -8.77 1.14
CA ILE A 36 2.65 -8.77 -0.26
C ILE A 36 4.17 -8.58 -0.29
N PRO A 37 4.90 -9.37 -1.08
CA PRO A 37 6.35 -9.24 -1.15
C PRO A 37 6.80 -7.80 -1.41
N THR A 38 7.85 -7.38 -0.75
CA THR A 38 8.46 -6.05 -0.79
C THR A 38 7.66 -4.95 -0.10
N ALA A 39 6.44 -5.23 0.37
CA ALA A 39 5.65 -4.22 1.06
C ALA A 39 6.31 -3.80 2.36
N VAL A 40 6.20 -2.51 2.68
CA VAL A 40 6.61 -1.98 3.98
C VAL A 40 5.36 -1.70 4.79
N ASN A 41 5.46 -1.85 6.10
CA ASN A 41 4.31 -1.67 6.97
C ASN A 41 4.32 -0.27 7.59
N ILE A 42 3.28 0.49 7.30
CA ILE A 42 3.00 1.75 7.98
C ILE A 42 1.53 1.67 8.36
N PRO A 43 1.20 1.26 9.58
CA PRO A 43 -0.21 1.20 9.99
C PRO A 43 -0.90 2.53 9.75
N TYR A 44 -2.18 2.47 9.39
CA TYR A 44 -2.90 3.67 8.98
C TYR A 44 -2.81 4.80 10.01
N GLU A 45 -2.90 4.49 11.29
CA GLU A 45 -2.83 5.49 12.35
C GLU A 45 -1.45 6.15 12.46
N ASP A 46 -0.42 5.53 11.91
CA ASP A 46 0.95 6.08 11.95
C ASP A 46 1.32 6.81 10.68
N LEU A 47 0.43 6.81 9.68
CA LEU A 47 0.76 7.33 8.36
C LEU A 47 1.10 8.81 8.39
N GLU A 48 0.33 9.60 9.13
CA GLU A 48 0.54 11.05 9.20
C GLU A 48 1.94 11.37 9.73
N ASP A 49 2.38 10.66 10.77
CA ASP A 49 3.70 10.90 11.37
C ASP A 49 4.84 10.39 10.49
N ASN A 50 4.54 9.54 9.52
CA ASN A 50 5.56 8.93 8.68
C ASN A 50 5.60 9.48 7.25
N LYS A 51 4.81 10.50 6.95
CA LYS A 51 4.78 11.08 5.60
C LYS A 51 6.15 11.60 5.17
N GLY A 52 6.95 12.08 6.11
CA GLY A 52 8.25 12.66 5.81
C GLY A 52 9.24 11.69 5.17
N VAL A 53 9.03 10.37 5.34
CA VAL A 53 9.93 9.38 4.73
C VAL A 53 9.44 8.90 3.37
N LEU A 54 8.27 9.37 2.92
CA LEU A 54 7.72 8.99 1.63
C LEU A 54 8.18 9.97 0.56
N SER A 55 8.57 9.44 -0.59
CA SER A 55 9.04 10.27 -1.69
C SER A 55 7.93 10.51 -2.72
N ARG A 56 7.78 11.75 -3.14
CA ARG A 56 6.86 12.10 -4.21
C ARG A 56 7.33 11.63 -5.57
N ASN A 57 8.59 11.19 -5.66
CA ASN A 57 9.14 10.65 -6.90
C ASN A 57 8.82 9.17 -7.11
N ASN A 58 8.27 8.52 -6.08
CA ASN A 58 7.90 7.11 -6.16
C ASN A 58 6.41 6.98 -6.41
N LEU A 59 6.03 5.88 -7.05
CA LEU A 59 4.64 5.45 -7.06
C LEU A 59 4.40 4.70 -5.75
N LEU A 60 3.41 5.14 -4.98
CA LEU A 60 3.04 4.50 -3.72
C LEU A 60 1.77 3.69 -3.95
N ILE A 61 1.85 2.38 -3.69
CA ILE A 61 0.68 1.51 -3.82
C ILE A 61 0.26 1.13 -2.41
N LEU A 62 -0.93 1.56 -2.02
CA LEU A 62 -1.44 1.36 -0.67
C LEU A 62 -2.38 0.18 -0.64
N TYR A 63 -2.32 -0.62 0.42
CA TYR A 63 -3.35 -1.63 0.64
C TYR A 63 -3.64 -1.80 2.13
N CYS A 64 -4.85 -2.28 2.39
CA CYS A 64 -5.28 -2.65 3.72
C CYS A 64 -5.98 -4.01 3.61
N ASP A 65 -6.74 -4.41 4.61
CA ASP A 65 -7.38 -5.73 4.56
C ASP A 65 -8.48 -5.81 3.50
N ARG A 66 -9.39 -4.82 3.46
CA ARG A 66 -10.58 -4.86 2.58
C ARG A 66 -10.64 -3.77 1.53
N GLY A 67 -9.72 -2.83 1.55
CA GLY A 67 -9.61 -1.81 0.51
C GLY A 67 -10.15 -0.44 0.86
N HIS A 68 -11.01 -0.28 1.88
CA HIS A 68 -11.61 1.03 2.16
C HIS A 68 -10.68 1.97 2.93
N ILE A 69 -9.86 1.43 3.83
CA ILE A 69 -8.89 2.26 4.55
C ILE A 69 -7.83 2.80 3.59
N SER A 70 -7.38 1.95 2.65
CA SER A 70 -6.41 2.39 1.66
C SER A 70 -6.98 3.46 0.73
N LEU A 71 -8.30 3.43 0.47
CA LEU A 71 -8.94 4.51 -0.30
C LEU A 71 -8.91 5.83 0.47
N MET A 72 -9.17 5.80 1.78
CA MET A 72 -9.11 7.01 2.60
C MET A 72 -7.69 7.57 2.65
N ALA A 73 -6.71 6.70 2.86
CA ALA A 73 -5.31 7.10 2.91
C ALA A 73 -4.86 7.67 1.56
N ALA A 74 -5.27 7.04 0.47
CA ALA A 74 -4.93 7.50 -0.88
C ALA A 74 -5.48 8.91 -1.13
N ARG A 75 -6.71 9.14 -0.70
CA ARG A 75 -7.35 10.46 -0.86
C ARG A 75 -6.54 11.54 -0.13
N ASP A 76 -6.10 11.25 1.08
CA ASP A 76 -5.33 12.20 1.86
C ASP A 76 -3.95 12.46 1.25
N LEU A 77 -3.27 11.40 0.82
CA LEU A 77 -1.92 11.55 0.26
C LEU A 77 -1.91 12.24 -1.10
N ILE A 78 -2.95 12.02 -1.92
CA ILE A 78 -2.99 12.66 -3.22
C ILE A 78 -3.14 14.18 -3.09
N LYS A 79 -3.81 14.64 -2.03
CA LYS A 79 -3.91 16.08 -1.74
C LYS A 79 -2.55 16.67 -1.43
N ASP A 80 -1.65 15.88 -0.88
CA ASP A 80 -0.30 16.31 -0.53
C ASP A 80 0.69 16.13 -1.68
N GLY A 81 0.20 15.76 -2.86
CA GLY A 81 1.03 15.70 -4.07
C GLY A 81 1.74 14.37 -4.31
N TYR A 82 1.39 13.32 -3.58
CA TYR A 82 1.99 12.00 -3.79
C TYR A 82 1.35 11.30 -4.99
N ASN A 83 2.12 10.42 -5.62
CA ASN A 83 1.67 9.60 -6.73
C ASN A 83 1.16 8.27 -6.16
N ILE A 84 -0.14 8.02 -6.25
CA ILE A 84 -0.81 6.97 -5.47
C ILE A 84 -1.65 6.05 -6.34
N LYS A 85 -1.61 4.75 -6.01
CA LYS A 85 -2.61 3.78 -6.43
C LYS A 85 -3.08 3.03 -5.18
N SER A 86 -4.36 2.60 -5.18
CA SER A 86 -4.92 1.82 -4.08
C SER A 86 -5.31 0.44 -4.58
N LEU A 87 -4.95 -0.60 -3.82
CA LEU A 87 -5.26 -1.98 -4.21
C LEU A 87 -6.73 -2.27 -3.94
N TYR A 88 -7.48 -2.51 -5.02
CA TYR A 88 -8.91 -2.79 -4.93
C TYR A 88 -9.17 -4.12 -4.22
N GLY A 89 -10.07 -4.10 -3.25
CA GLY A 89 -10.45 -5.30 -2.51
C GLY A 89 -9.49 -5.68 -1.39
N GLY A 90 -8.27 -5.15 -1.40
CA GLY A 90 -7.32 -5.35 -0.31
C GLY A 90 -6.68 -6.73 -0.26
N PHE A 91 -5.99 -6.96 0.85
CA PHE A 91 -5.22 -8.19 1.02
C PHE A 91 -6.10 -9.44 1.06
N ARG A 92 -7.33 -9.33 1.55
CA ARG A 92 -8.22 -10.48 1.67
C ARG A 92 -8.50 -11.17 0.34
N VAL A 93 -8.43 -10.44 -0.77
CA VAL A 93 -8.66 -11.04 -2.10
C VAL A 93 -7.37 -11.30 -2.86
N TYR A 94 -6.24 -10.95 -2.28
CA TYR A 94 -4.93 -11.22 -2.89
C TYR A 94 -4.64 -12.73 -2.84
N ARG A 95 -4.18 -13.28 -3.95
CA ARG A 95 -3.90 -14.73 -4.06
C ARG A 95 -2.47 -15.04 -4.48
N GLY A 96 -1.63 -14.01 -4.54
CA GLY A 96 -0.24 -14.20 -4.93
C GLY A 96 0.64 -14.69 -3.79
N LYS A 97 1.92 -14.68 -4.04
CA LYS A 97 2.94 -15.05 -3.06
C LYS A 97 2.90 -14.08 -1.88
N ILE A 98 3.14 -14.58 -0.68
CA ILE A 98 3.25 -13.74 0.51
C ILE A 98 4.59 -13.97 1.19
N GLU A 99 5.02 -12.95 1.93
CA GLU A 99 6.18 -13.01 2.82
C GLU A 99 5.71 -12.87 4.25
N ARG A 100 6.45 -13.45 5.19
CA ARG A 100 6.19 -13.35 6.62
C ARG A 100 7.37 -12.72 7.32
N GLY A 101 7.10 -12.02 8.43
CA GLY A 101 8.13 -11.31 9.16
C GLY A 101 8.55 -10.05 8.42
N TYR A 102 9.73 -9.55 8.75
CA TYR A 102 10.25 -8.32 8.16
C TYR A 102 10.92 -8.54 6.82
#